data_79c91ce451529ffc280ff4eb4f65b33f
#
_entry.id   79c91ce451529ffc280ff4eb4f65b33f
#
_cell.length_a   1.000
_cell.length_b   1.000
_cell.length_c   1.000
_cell.angle_alpha   90.00
_cell.angle_beta   90.00
_cell.angle_gamma   90.00
#
_symmetry.space_group_name_H-M   'P 1'
#
loop_
_entity.id
_entity.type
_entity.pdbx_description
1 polymer ?
#
loop_
_entity_poly.entity_id
_entity_poly.type
_entity_poly.pdbx_seq_one_letter_code
_entity_poly.pdbx_strand_id
1 'polypeptide(L)'
;MNAPVAKPETAIAVIDPKSYAAWDPLLDLFDQIRTETPVLRIESPTDEHEPFWLITRHEDVMRISKDNATFLNSPRPTVLTNKVGEALAREITGGSPNLVQSLVALDAPKHPKLRRLTQEWFMPKNLKLIEADIKELAKRTVDRLIAAGPEADFVPLVSAPYPLHVVMQILGVPEEDEPRMLFLTQQMFGGQDEDLNKTGMANLSPEQITQIVLGAVQDFTAYFEKLAEERRQN
;
A
#
# COMPACT_ATOMS: atom_id res chain seq x y z
N MET A 1 7.60 -7.99 33.75
CA MET A 1 8.75 -8.23 32.86
C MET A 1 8.73 -7.14 31.81
N ASN A 2 9.82 -6.37 31.70
CA ASN A 2 9.92 -5.42 30.59
C ASN A 2 10.11 -6.22 29.29
N ALA A 3 9.34 -5.89 28.26
CA ALA A 3 9.48 -6.53 26.96
C ALA A 3 10.87 -6.23 26.36
N PRO A 4 11.45 -7.16 25.60
CA PRO A 4 12.74 -6.95 24.96
C PRO A 4 12.65 -5.78 23.96
N VAL A 5 13.67 -4.91 23.99
CA VAL A 5 13.84 -3.80 23.06
C VAL A 5 14.95 -4.18 22.07
N ALA A 6 14.74 -3.88 20.80
CA ALA A 6 15.71 -4.15 19.75
C ALA A 6 17.00 -3.34 19.95
N LYS A 7 18.12 -3.94 19.60
CA LYS A 7 19.38 -3.20 19.48
C LYS A 7 19.28 -2.20 18.30
N PRO A 8 20.04 -1.07 18.34
CA PRO A 8 19.97 -0.05 17.30
C PRO A 8 20.16 -0.60 15.88
N GLU A 9 21.11 -1.50 15.67
CA GLU A 9 21.37 -2.12 14.37
C GLU A 9 20.18 -2.95 13.86
N THR A 10 19.51 -3.68 14.74
CA THR A 10 18.29 -4.42 14.41
C THR A 10 17.13 -3.47 14.06
N ALA A 11 16.99 -2.39 14.83
CA ALA A 11 15.95 -1.40 14.55
C ALA A 11 16.17 -0.70 13.19
N ILE A 12 17.41 -0.32 12.85
CA ILE A 12 17.78 0.23 11.55
C ILE A 12 17.42 -0.78 10.45
N ALA A 13 17.86 -2.03 10.57
CA ALA A 13 17.61 -3.06 9.55
C ALA A 13 16.10 -3.29 9.29
N VAL A 14 15.26 -3.13 10.30
CA VAL A 14 13.80 -3.28 10.17
C VAL A 14 13.13 -2.03 9.59
N ILE A 15 13.66 -0.83 9.88
CA ILE A 15 13.05 0.44 9.49
C ILE A 15 13.53 0.91 8.10
N ASP A 16 14.81 0.72 7.78
CA ASP A 16 15.42 1.25 6.56
C ASP A 16 14.95 0.47 5.32
N PRO A 17 14.27 1.11 4.35
CA PRO A 17 13.85 0.48 3.09
C PRO A 17 15.01 -0.18 2.32
N LYS A 18 16.22 0.35 2.42
CA LYS A 18 17.42 -0.20 1.75
C LYS A 18 17.77 -1.62 2.23
N SER A 19 17.42 -1.96 3.47
CA SER A 19 17.62 -3.31 4.01
C SER A 19 16.82 -4.35 3.22
N TYR A 20 15.68 -3.96 2.65
CA TYR A 20 14.80 -4.83 1.87
C TYR A 20 15.31 -5.08 0.45
N ALA A 21 16.30 -4.32 -0.03
CA ALA A 21 17.01 -4.61 -1.28
C ALA A 21 18.05 -5.73 -1.11
N ALA A 22 18.55 -5.96 0.12
CA ALA A 22 19.46 -7.04 0.48
C ALA A 22 18.69 -8.14 1.23
N TRP A 23 17.93 -8.95 0.50
CA TRP A 23 16.90 -9.85 1.04
C TRP A 23 17.44 -10.94 1.97
N ASP A 24 18.55 -11.61 1.60
CA ASP A 24 19.08 -12.74 2.38
C ASP A 24 19.48 -12.37 3.81
N PRO A 25 20.30 -11.32 4.07
CA PRO A 25 20.62 -10.90 5.43
C PRO A 25 19.40 -10.50 6.25
N LEU A 26 18.39 -9.93 5.62
CA LEU A 26 17.16 -9.52 6.28
C LEU A 26 16.32 -10.74 6.69
N LEU A 27 16.25 -11.77 5.86
CA LEU A 27 15.57 -13.04 6.18
C LEU A 27 16.24 -13.74 7.35
N ASP A 28 17.57 -13.81 7.38
CA ASP A 28 18.32 -14.40 8.49
C ASP A 28 18.03 -13.65 9.80
N LEU A 29 17.98 -12.32 9.75
CA LEU A 29 17.61 -11.51 10.91
C LEU A 29 16.18 -11.80 11.39
N PHE A 30 15.22 -11.88 10.47
CA PHE A 30 13.84 -12.20 10.83
C PHE A 30 13.69 -13.62 11.37
N ASP A 31 14.47 -14.60 10.90
CA ASP A 31 14.48 -15.96 11.42
C ASP A 31 15.04 -16.01 12.84
N GLN A 32 16.10 -15.27 13.11
CA GLN A 32 16.64 -15.10 14.46
C GLN A 32 15.60 -14.47 15.40
N ILE A 33 15.00 -13.33 15.01
CA ILE A 33 13.98 -12.65 15.81
C ILE A 33 12.79 -13.58 16.08
N ARG A 34 12.33 -14.32 15.08
CA ARG A 34 11.19 -15.25 15.20
C ARG A 34 11.46 -16.35 16.21
N THR A 35 12.71 -16.79 16.29
CA THR A 35 13.13 -17.87 17.19
C THR A 35 13.38 -17.37 18.60
N GLU A 36 14.10 -16.27 18.76
CA GLU A 36 14.60 -15.80 20.07
C GLU A 36 13.63 -14.82 20.74
N THR A 37 13.08 -13.86 19.99
CA THR A 37 12.25 -12.75 20.50
C THR A 37 11.11 -12.39 19.56
N PRO A 38 10.13 -13.29 19.36
CA PRO A 38 9.10 -13.16 18.31
C PRO A 38 8.18 -11.93 18.46
N VAL A 39 8.18 -11.31 19.63
CA VAL A 39 7.52 -10.03 19.93
C VAL A 39 8.60 -9.07 20.41
N LEU A 40 9.01 -8.14 19.57
CA LEU A 40 10.15 -7.26 19.80
C LEU A 40 9.71 -5.81 19.71
N ARG A 41 10.08 -4.99 20.69
CA ARG A 41 9.85 -3.55 20.62
C ARG A 41 10.94 -2.89 19.79
N ILE A 42 10.52 -2.16 18.77
CA ILE A 42 11.40 -1.36 17.91
C ILE A 42 11.29 0.11 18.32
N GLU A 43 12.44 0.72 18.57
CA GLU A 43 12.58 2.16 18.80
C GLU A 43 13.48 2.73 17.72
N SER A 44 13.04 3.79 17.05
CA SER A 44 13.83 4.43 15.97
C SER A 44 15.08 5.08 16.57
N PRO A 45 16.29 4.69 16.15
CA PRO A 45 17.53 5.30 16.67
C PRO A 45 17.67 6.78 16.31
N THR A 46 17.00 7.24 15.25
CA THR A 46 16.99 8.64 14.78
C THR A 46 15.79 9.44 15.31
N ASP A 47 14.93 8.81 16.09
CA ASP A 47 13.64 9.38 16.58
C ASP A 47 12.68 9.83 15.46
N GLU A 48 12.88 9.38 14.24
CA GLU A 48 12.04 9.73 13.10
C GLU A 48 10.69 9.01 13.10
N HIS A 49 10.61 7.85 13.76
CA HIS A 49 9.41 7.01 13.83
C HIS A 49 8.97 6.82 15.28
N GLU A 50 7.67 6.70 15.48
CA GLU A 50 7.14 6.28 16.77
C GLU A 50 7.53 4.83 17.09
N PRO A 51 7.79 4.49 18.36
CA PRO A 51 8.05 3.11 18.75
C PRO A 51 6.89 2.17 18.38
N PHE A 52 7.22 0.97 17.92
CA PHE A 52 6.24 -0.04 17.53
C PHE A 52 6.65 -1.45 17.95
N TRP A 53 5.72 -2.39 17.84
CA TRP A 53 5.95 -3.80 18.10
C TRP A 53 6.12 -4.57 16.80
N LEU A 54 7.27 -5.23 16.64
CA LEU A 54 7.52 -6.18 15.57
C LEU A 54 7.00 -7.56 16.00
N ILE A 55 6.08 -8.11 15.22
CA ILE A 55 5.48 -9.43 15.45
C ILE A 55 5.91 -10.34 14.30
N THR A 56 6.61 -11.42 14.58
CA THR A 56 7.23 -12.27 13.55
C THR A 56 6.66 -13.68 13.43
N ARG A 57 5.86 -14.16 14.40
CA ARG A 57 5.20 -15.47 14.31
C ARG A 57 3.85 -15.37 13.64
N HIS A 58 3.58 -16.25 12.69
CA HIS A 58 2.31 -16.31 11.98
C HIS A 58 1.09 -16.43 12.91
N GLU A 59 1.19 -17.28 13.94
CA GLU A 59 0.13 -17.48 14.94
C GLU A 59 -0.22 -16.18 15.69
N ASP A 60 0.79 -15.38 16.07
CA ASP A 60 0.60 -14.10 16.74
C ASP A 60 0.01 -13.06 15.80
N VAL A 61 0.49 -12.98 14.56
CA VAL A 61 -0.08 -12.11 13.52
C VAL A 61 -1.56 -12.45 13.29
N MET A 62 -1.90 -13.74 13.16
CA MET A 62 -3.27 -14.20 12.98
C MET A 62 -4.17 -13.90 14.17
N ARG A 63 -3.65 -14.03 15.39
CA ARG A 63 -4.39 -13.69 16.61
C ARG A 63 -4.68 -12.19 16.70
N ILE A 64 -3.66 -11.35 16.47
CA ILE A 64 -3.78 -9.89 16.50
C ILE A 64 -4.74 -9.41 15.40
N SER A 65 -4.59 -9.92 14.19
CA SER A 65 -5.44 -9.52 13.04
C SER A 65 -6.92 -9.85 13.20
N LYS A 66 -7.25 -10.84 14.03
CA LYS A 66 -8.65 -11.24 14.33
C LYS A 66 -9.25 -10.49 15.50
N ASP A 67 -8.44 -9.94 16.38
CA ASP A 67 -8.89 -9.23 17.58
C ASP A 67 -9.03 -7.73 17.32
N ASN A 68 -10.02 -7.37 16.53
CA ASN A 68 -10.33 -5.99 16.16
C ASN A 68 -10.98 -5.16 17.29
N ALA A 69 -11.23 -5.78 18.45
CA ALA A 69 -11.67 -5.06 19.64
C ALA A 69 -10.50 -4.48 20.43
N THR A 70 -9.37 -5.19 20.44
CA THR A 70 -8.15 -4.78 21.16
C THR A 70 -7.20 -4.01 20.25
N PHE A 71 -7.03 -4.48 19.00
CA PHE A 71 -6.08 -3.91 18.04
C PHE A 71 -6.82 -3.11 16.96
N LEU A 72 -6.65 -1.80 17.00
CA LEU A 72 -7.35 -0.86 16.13
C LEU A 72 -6.41 -0.34 15.03
N ASN A 73 -7.00 -0.02 13.86
CA ASN A 73 -6.29 0.52 12.70
C ASN A 73 -6.31 2.06 12.66
N SER A 74 -7.44 2.67 13.07
CA SER A 74 -7.67 4.10 12.82
C SER A 74 -6.84 5.08 13.65
N PRO A 75 -6.37 4.81 14.88
CA PRO A 75 -5.66 5.79 15.69
C PRO A 75 -4.24 6.10 15.21
N ARG A 76 -3.65 5.21 14.41
CA ARG A 76 -2.27 5.30 13.94
C ARG A 76 -2.21 5.07 12.42
N PRO A 77 -1.13 5.49 11.75
CA PRO A 77 -0.93 5.11 10.35
C PRO A 77 -0.94 3.59 10.17
N THR A 78 -1.54 3.12 9.08
CA THR A 78 -1.56 1.67 8.74
C THR A 78 -0.24 1.17 8.18
N VAL A 79 0.66 2.08 7.85
CA VAL A 79 2.05 1.80 7.42
C VAL A 79 3.01 2.58 8.31
N LEU A 80 4.26 2.14 8.39
CA LEU A 80 5.29 2.86 9.12
C LEU A 80 5.51 4.23 8.47
N THR A 81 5.21 5.28 9.20
CA THR A 81 5.25 6.66 8.71
C THR A 81 6.20 7.48 9.58
N ASN A 82 6.96 8.39 8.96
CA ASN A 82 7.78 9.36 9.68
C ASN A 82 6.89 10.31 10.49
N LYS A 83 7.34 10.69 11.70
CA LYS A 83 6.61 11.59 12.62
C LYS A 83 6.19 12.90 11.98
N VAL A 84 7.06 13.48 11.15
CA VAL A 84 6.77 14.74 10.44
C VAL A 84 5.64 14.54 9.43
N GLY A 85 5.69 13.46 8.65
CA GLY A 85 4.64 13.11 7.69
C GLY A 85 3.30 12.80 8.38
N GLU A 86 3.31 12.10 9.52
CA GLU A 86 2.09 11.85 10.31
C GLU A 86 1.50 13.16 10.87
N ALA A 87 2.34 14.05 11.41
CA ALA A 87 1.88 15.33 11.94
C ALA A 87 1.23 16.19 10.85
N LEU A 88 1.86 16.25 9.67
CA LEU A 88 1.32 16.99 8.52
C LEU A 88 0.02 16.36 8.00
N ALA A 89 -0.07 15.03 7.93
CA ALA A 89 -1.31 14.36 7.56
C ALA A 89 -2.46 14.71 8.53
N ARG A 90 -2.20 14.73 9.84
CA ARG A 90 -3.19 15.11 10.86
C ARG A 90 -3.62 16.55 10.72
N GLU A 91 -2.71 17.46 10.41
CA GLU A 91 -3.03 18.87 10.16
C GLU A 91 -3.96 19.03 8.95
N ILE A 92 -3.61 18.42 7.82
CA ILE A 92 -4.37 18.49 6.56
C ILE A 92 -5.76 17.84 6.70
N THR A 93 -5.87 16.73 7.42
CA THR A 93 -7.11 15.95 7.51
C THR A 93 -8.01 16.34 8.69
N GLY A 94 -7.56 17.26 9.54
CA GLY A 94 -8.27 17.58 10.78
C GLY A 94 -8.19 16.49 11.86
N GLY A 95 -7.07 15.71 11.87
CA GLY A 95 -6.76 14.76 12.94
C GLY A 95 -6.53 13.31 12.52
N SER A 96 -6.87 12.91 11.29
CA SER A 96 -6.55 11.56 10.79
C SER A 96 -5.06 11.41 10.50
N PRO A 97 -4.41 10.31 10.92
CA PRO A 97 -3.02 10.05 10.58
C PRO A 97 -2.82 9.62 9.11
N ASN A 98 -3.91 9.31 8.43
CA ASN A 98 -3.91 8.86 7.04
C ASN A 98 -4.54 9.92 6.15
N LEU A 99 -3.87 10.30 5.06
CA LEU A 99 -4.39 11.26 4.07
C LEU A 99 -5.65 10.71 3.37
N VAL A 100 -5.74 9.39 3.22
CA VAL A 100 -6.92 8.70 2.67
C VAL A 100 -7.52 7.79 3.73
N GLN A 101 -8.81 7.94 4.02
CA GLN A 101 -9.55 7.02 4.88
C GLN A 101 -10.00 5.79 4.08
N SER A 102 -9.04 4.96 3.66
CA SER A 102 -9.30 3.68 3.01
C SER A 102 -9.88 2.66 3.98
N LEU A 103 -10.49 1.57 3.47
CA LEU A 103 -11.07 0.53 4.33
C LEU A 103 -10.07 -0.06 5.32
N VAL A 104 -8.80 -0.21 4.93
CA VAL A 104 -7.75 -0.76 5.81
C VAL A 104 -7.39 0.17 6.98
N ALA A 105 -7.71 1.46 6.88
CA ALA A 105 -7.45 2.46 7.91
C ALA A 105 -8.68 2.72 8.82
N LEU A 106 -9.73 1.91 8.71
CA LEU A 106 -10.98 2.12 9.44
C LEU A 106 -11.26 0.97 10.40
N ASP A 107 -11.93 1.33 11.50
CA ASP A 107 -12.46 0.39 12.49
C ASP A 107 -14.00 0.44 12.54
N ALA A 108 -14.59 -0.47 13.32
CA ALA A 108 -16.03 -0.43 13.59
C ALA A 108 -16.40 0.90 14.30
N PRO A 109 -17.56 1.47 14.02
CA PRO A 109 -18.65 0.99 13.13
C PRO A 109 -18.50 1.43 11.66
N LYS A 110 -17.49 2.25 11.30
CA LYS A 110 -17.35 2.78 9.94
C LYS A 110 -16.93 1.70 8.93
N HIS A 111 -15.93 0.88 9.27
CA HIS A 111 -15.41 -0.18 8.39
C HIS A 111 -16.52 -1.10 7.86
N PRO A 112 -17.32 -1.81 8.70
CA PRO A 112 -18.34 -2.72 8.18
C PRO A 112 -19.43 -2.00 7.40
N LYS A 113 -19.71 -0.72 7.71
CA LYS A 113 -20.70 0.08 6.97
C LYS A 113 -20.23 0.34 5.53
N LEU A 114 -18.99 0.77 5.34
CA LEU A 114 -18.44 1.09 4.02
C LEU A 114 -18.13 -0.19 3.22
N ARG A 115 -17.56 -1.21 3.86
CA ARG A 115 -17.28 -2.50 3.21
C ARG A 115 -18.52 -3.13 2.60
N ARG A 116 -19.67 -2.99 3.27
CA ARG A 116 -20.95 -3.56 2.79
C ARG A 116 -21.40 -2.96 1.46
N LEU A 117 -21.01 -1.71 1.13
CA LEU A 117 -21.35 -1.05 -0.12
C LEU A 117 -20.73 -1.73 -1.34
N THR A 118 -19.52 -2.29 -1.17
CA THR A 118 -18.76 -2.91 -2.27
C THR A 118 -18.73 -4.44 -2.20
N GLN A 119 -19.20 -5.03 -1.10
CA GLN A 119 -19.09 -6.47 -0.85
C GLN A 119 -19.74 -7.32 -1.94
N GLU A 120 -20.91 -6.91 -2.45
CA GLU A 120 -21.63 -7.66 -3.47
C GLU A 120 -20.85 -7.78 -4.77
N TRP A 121 -20.06 -6.77 -5.14
CA TRP A 121 -19.26 -6.76 -6.36
C TRP A 121 -18.20 -7.87 -6.37
N PHE A 122 -17.69 -8.25 -5.20
CA PHE A 122 -16.68 -9.27 -5.02
C PHE A 122 -17.25 -10.65 -4.65
N MET A 123 -18.55 -10.82 -4.72
CA MET A 123 -19.16 -12.15 -4.54
C MET A 123 -18.91 -13.04 -5.76
N PRO A 124 -18.75 -14.37 -5.58
CA PRO A 124 -18.43 -15.30 -6.68
C PRO A 124 -19.35 -15.19 -7.91
N LYS A 125 -20.62 -14.85 -7.69
CA LYS A 125 -21.59 -14.64 -8.78
C LYS A 125 -21.19 -13.48 -9.69
N ASN A 126 -20.74 -12.37 -9.11
CA ASN A 126 -20.37 -11.16 -9.87
C ASN A 126 -18.97 -11.27 -10.45
N LEU A 127 -18.04 -11.93 -9.74
CA LEU A 127 -16.70 -12.20 -10.28
C LEU A 127 -16.73 -13.05 -11.55
N LYS A 128 -17.70 -13.97 -11.68
CA LYS A 128 -17.89 -14.74 -12.92
C LYS A 128 -18.23 -13.86 -14.14
N LEU A 129 -18.84 -12.70 -13.93
CA LEU A 129 -19.19 -11.80 -15.03
C LEU A 129 -17.95 -11.18 -15.70
N ILE A 130 -16.88 -10.94 -14.93
CA ILE A 130 -15.63 -10.37 -15.43
C ILE A 130 -14.59 -11.42 -15.81
N GLU A 131 -14.87 -12.71 -15.56
CA GLU A 131 -13.91 -13.80 -15.82
C GLU A 131 -13.54 -13.92 -17.31
N ALA A 132 -14.49 -13.71 -18.21
CA ALA A 132 -14.25 -13.72 -19.64
C ALA A 132 -13.32 -12.61 -20.09
N ASP A 133 -13.55 -11.39 -19.57
CA ASP A 133 -12.75 -10.21 -19.88
C ASP A 133 -11.32 -10.35 -19.34
N ILE A 134 -11.18 -10.92 -18.11
CA ILE A 134 -9.86 -11.22 -17.53
C ILE A 134 -9.09 -12.24 -18.39
N LYS A 135 -9.77 -13.27 -18.92
CA LYS A 135 -9.13 -14.26 -19.82
C LYS A 135 -8.67 -13.63 -21.13
N GLU A 136 -9.49 -12.75 -21.70
CA GLU A 136 -9.12 -12.03 -22.93
C GLU A 136 -7.95 -11.06 -22.67
N LEU A 137 -7.98 -10.34 -21.55
CA LEU A 137 -6.86 -9.50 -21.12
C LEU A 137 -5.58 -10.30 -20.93
N ALA A 138 -5.66 -11.47 -20.28
CA ALA A 138 -4.52 -12.36 -20.10
C ALA A 138 -3.91 -12.78 -21.44
N LYS A 139 -4.77 -13.15 -22.41
CA LYS A 139 -4.33 -13.49 -23.78
C LYS A 139 -3.63 -12.32 -24.45
N ARG A 140 -4.25 -11.12 -24.47
CA ARG A 140 -3.65 -9.91 -25.05
C ARG A 140 -2.30 -9.56 -24.39
N THR A 141 -2.18 -9.79 -23.09
CA THR A 141 -0.95 -9.53 -22.33
C THR A 141 0.16 -10.49 -22.71
N VAL A 142 -0.17 -11.79 -22.86
CA VAL A 142 0.78 -12.81 -23.34
C VAL A 142 1.18 -12.55 -24.80
N ASP A 143 0.24 -12.18 -25.68
CA ASP A 143 0.53 -11.83 -27.08
C ASP A 143 1.50 -10.63 -27.16
N ARG A 144 1.34 -9.61 -26.30
CA ARG A 144 2.28 -8.48 -26.19
C ARG A 144 3.67 -8.91 -25.69
N LEU A 145 3.71 -9.79 -24.70
CA LEU A 145 4.98 -10.32 -24.19
C LEU A 145 5.74 -11.11 -25.26
N ILE A 146 5.03 -11.94 -26.03
CA ILE A 146 5.62 -12.69 -27.17
C ILE A 146 6.14 -11.72 -28.23
N ALA A 147 5.37 -10.69 -28.56
CA ALA A 147 5.75 -9.69 -29.55
C ALA A 147 6.97 -8.85 -29.14
N ALA A 148 7.24 -8.69 -27.84
CA ALA A 148 8.40 -8.00 -27.33
C ALA A 148 9.74 -8.75 -27.58
N GLY A 149 9.68 -10.04 -27.94
CA GLY A 149 10.85 -10.83 -28.33
C GLY A 149 11.39 -11.72 -27.19
N PRO A 150 12.60 -12.30 -27.40
CA PRO A 150 13.18 -13.29 -26.48
C PRO A 150 13.65 -12.69 -25.14
N GLU A 151 13.88 -11.38 -25.10
CA GLU A 151 14.23 -10.63 -23.88
C GLU A 151 13.22 -9.52 -23.69
N ALA A 152 12.54 -9.51 -22.55
CA ALA A 152 11.51 -8.55 -22.25
C ALA A 152 11.50 -8.20 -20.75
N ASP A 153 11.32 -6.92 -20.41
CA ASP A 153 11.08 -6.53 -19.04
C ASP A 153 9.62 -6.87 -18.65
N PHE A 154 9.48 -7.84 -17.76
CA PHE A 154 8.18 -8.36 -17.35
C PHE A 154 7.37 -7.36 -16.51
N VAL A 155 8.04 -6.48 -15.76
CA VAL A 155 7.36 -5.54 -14.87
C VAL A 155 6.53 -4.52 -15.65
N PRO A 156 7.08 -3.72 -16.58
CA PRO A 156 6.29 -2.75 -17.34
C PRO A 156 5.35 -3.40 -18.36
N LEU A 157 5.65 -4.62 -18.83
CA LEU A 157 4.81 -5.29 -19.82
C LEU A 157 3.63 -6.06 -19.22
N VAL A 158 3.80 -6.60 -18.01
CA VAL A 158 2.81 -7.51 -17.40
C VAL A 158 2.47 -7.10 -15.97
N SER A 159 3.46 -7.10 -15.05
CA SER A 159 3.18 -7.02 -13.61
C SER A 159 2.50 -5.72 -13.18
N ALA A 160 2.84 -4.60 -13.80
CA ALA A 160 2.24 -3.30 -13.46
C ALA A 160 0.88 -3.09 -14.17
N PRO A 161 0.77 -3.22 -15.53
CA PRO A 161 -0.47 -2.90 -16.23
C PRO A 161 -1.58 -3.95 -16.06
N TYR A 162 -1.27 -5.23 -15.94
CA TYR A 162 -2.29 -6.29 -15.93
C TYR A 162 -3.24 -6.21 -14.71
N PRO A 163 -2.75 -6.17 -13.45
CA PRO A 163 -3.64 -6.03 -12.29
C PRO A 163 -4.37 -4.68 -12.28
N LEU A 164 -3.67 -3.61 -12.70
CA LEU A 164 -4.25 -2.27 -12.77
C LEU A 164 -5.46 -2.27 -13.71
N HIS A 165 -5.33 -2.81 -14.92
CA HIS A 165 -6.42 -2.90 -15.89
C HIS A 165 -7.65 -3.59 -15.30
N VAL A 166 -7.47 -4.73 -14.61
CA VAL A 166 -8.60 -5.44 -13.96
C VAL A 166 -9.29 -4.55 -12.91
N VAL A 167 -8.52 -3.84 -12.07
CA VAL A 167 -9.09 -2.92 -11.07
C VAL A 167 -9.80 -1.75 -11.77
N MET A 168 -9.20 -1.16 -12.79
CA MET A 168 -9.77 -0.04 -13.53
C MET A 168 -11.06 -0.46 -14.24
N GLN A 169 -11.13 -1.65 -14.81
CA GLN A 169 -12.33 -2.20 -15.42
C GLN A 169 -13.46 -2.37 -14.39
N ILE A 170 -13.18 -2.89 -13.20
CA ILE A 170 -14.17 -2.98 -12.10
C ILE A 170 -14.67 -1.60 -11.70
N LEU A 171 -13.78 -0.61 -11.65
CA LEU A 171 -14.13 0.78 -11.34
C LEU A 171 -14.77 1.51 -12.52
N GLY A 172 -14.70 0.93 -13.74
CA GLY A 172 -15.21 1.49 -14.99
C GLY A 172 -14.41 2.70 -15.47
N VAL A 173 -13.12 2.70 -15.22
CA VAL A 173 -12.17 3.67 -15.78
C VAL A 173 -11.88 3.28 -17.23
N PRO A 174 -11.93 4.20 -18.21
CA PRO A 174 -11.54 3.94 -19.59
C PRO A 174 -10.08 3.51 -19.73
N GLU A 175 -9.78 2.63 -20.71
CA GLU A 175 -8.43 2.10 -20.93
C GLU A 175 -7.42 3.22 -21.27
N GLU A 176 -7.85 4.29 -21.92
CA GLU A 176 -7.02 5.46 -22.21
C GLU A 176 -6.54 6.23 -20.98
N ASP A 177 -7.24 6.12 -19.84
CA ASP A 177 -6.90 6.80 -18.59
C ASP A 177 -6.00 5.93 -17.67
N GLU A 178 -5.81 4.65 -17.97
CA GLU A 178 -5.01 3.74 -17.15
C GLU A 178 -3.56 4.18 -16.96
N PRO A 179 -2.84 4.74 -17.96
CA PRO A 179 -1.49 5.25 -17.75
C PRO A 179 -1.44 6.36 -16.68
N ARG A 180 -2.47 7.21 -16.62
CA ARG A 180 -2.60 8.24 -15.57
C ARG A 180 -2.83 7.59 -14.21
N MET A 181 -3.68 6.58 -14.12
CA MET A 181 -3.96 5.87 -12.87
C MET A 181 -2.70 5.15 -12.36
N LEU A 182 -1.92 4.54 -13.25
CA LEU A 182 -0.64 3.93 -12.90
C LEU A 182 0.34 4.97 -12.34
N PHE A 183 0.49 6.11 -13.02
CA PHE A 183 1.36 7.19 -12.58
C PHE A 183 0.97 7.70 -11.18
N LEU A 184 -0.32 7.98 -10.95
CA LEU A 184 -0.81 8.44 -9.64
C LEU A 184 -0.58 7.39 -8.54
N THR A 185 -0.79 6.11 -8.86
CA THR A 185 -0.52 4.99 -7.95
C THR A 185 0.97 4.93 -7.57
N GLN A 186 1.86 5.07 -8.54
CA GLN A 186 3.31 5.12 -8.29
C GLN A 186 3.71 6.33 -7.44
N GLN A 187 3.07 7.47 -7.62
CA GLN A 187 3.30 8.64 -6.75
C GLN A 187 2.86 8.41 -5.31
N MET A 188 1.80 7.65 -5.08
CA MET A 188 1.32 7.34 -3.74
C MET A 188 2.19 6.29 -3.01
N PHE A 189 2.70 5.30 -3.74
CA PHE A 189 3.31 4.12 -3.13
C PHE A 189 4.79 3.92 -3.49
N GLY A 190 5.28 4.55 -4.56
CA GLY A 190 6.65 4.39 -5.06
C GLY A 190 7.69 5.31 -4.43
N GLY A 191 7.34 6.11 -3.43
CA GLY A 191 8.21 7.15 -2.88
C GLY A 191 9.55 6.66 -2.29
N GLN A 192 9.64 5.38 -1.94
CA GLN A 192 10.84 4.76 -1.37
C GLN A 192 11.58 3.83 -2.35
N ASP A 193 11.07 3.65 -3.55
CA ASP A 193 11.67 2.81 -4.59
C ASP A 193 12.57 3.66 -5.49
N GLU A 194 13.88 3.39 -5.48
CA GLU A 194 14.87 4.14 -6.26
C GLU A 194 14.68 3.96 -7.78
N ASP A 195 14.15 2.82 -8.23
CA ASP A 195 13.89 2.55 -9.65
C ASP A 195 12.62 3.28 -10.15
N LEU A 196 11.59 3.36 -9.33
CA LEU A 196 10.38 4.15 -9.60
C LEU A 196 10.65 5.65 -9.40
N ASN A 197 11.65 5.99 -8.60
CA ASN A 197 12.07 7.34 -8.24
C ASN A 197 12.99 8.03 -9.26
N LYS A 198 13.01 7.60 -10.51
CA LYS A 198 13.73 8.29 -11.61
C LYS A 198 13.35 9.77 -11.73
N THR A 199 12.29 10.19 -11.07
CA THR A 199 11.85 11.59 -10.92
C THR A 199 12.53 12.35 -9.77
N GLY A 200 13.50 11.75 -9.04
CA GLY A 200 14.28 12.44 -8.02
C GLY A 200 13.67 12.47 -6.61
N MET A 201 12.64 11.66 -6.32
CA MET A 201 12.00 11.66 -4.99
C MET A 201 12.90 11.11 -3.85
N ALA A 202 13.94 10.33 -4.16
CA ALA A 202 14.86 9.75 -3.16
C ALA A 202 15.57 10.78 -2.27
N ASN A 203 15.63 12.04 -2.71
CA ASN A 203 16.28 13.14 -1.98
C ASN A 203 15.29 14.19 -1.45
N LEU A 204 13.98 13.89 -1.45
CA LEU A 204 12.97 14.82 -0.99
C LEU A 204 12.79 14.75 0.54
N SER A 205 12.46 15.89 1.14
CA SER A 205 12.08 15.92 2.55
C SER A 205 10.73 15.22 2.78
N PRO A 206 10.45 14.78 4.02
CA PRO A 206 9.14 14.20 4.37
C PRO A 206 7.95 15.09 4.00
N GLU A 207 8.12 16.41 4.10
CA GLU A 207 7.10 17.39 3.72
C GLU A 207 6.85 17.37 2.21
N GLN A 208 7.93 17.33 1.41
CA GLN A 208 7.84 17.26 -0.06
C GLN A 208 7.18 15.97 -0.51
N ILE A 209 7.54 14.82 0.08
CA ILE A 209 6.90 13.52 -0.19
C ILE A 209 5.41 13.60 0.14
N THR A 210 5.06 14.16 1.31
CA THR A 210 3.65 14.31 1.72
C THR A 210 2.87 15.19 0.75
N GLN A 211 3.46 16.27 0.23
CA GLN A 211 2.81 17.12 -0.77
C GLN A 211 2.58 16.42 -2.10
N ILE A 212 3.51 15.58 -2.55
CA ILE A 212 3.35 14.77 -3.76
C ILE A 212 2.21 13.77 -3.59
N VAL A 213 2.20 13.05 -2.46
CA VAL A 213 1.12 12.09 -2.15
C VAL A 213 -0.24 12.81 -2.05
N LEU A 214 -0.28 13.98 -1.42
CA LEU A 214 -1.50 14.79 -1.33
C LEU A 214 -1.99 15.21 -2.72
N GLY A 215 -1.08 15.67 -3.60
CA GLY A 215 -1.41 16.00 -4.99
C GLY A 215 -2.00 14.81 -5.73
N ALA A 216 -1.40 13.63 -5.62
CA ALA A 216 -1.92 12.40 -6.22
C ALA A 216 -3.31 12.03 -5.67
N VAL A 217 -3.53 12.16 -4.35
CA VAL A 217 -4.85 11.92 -3.72
C VAL A 217 -5.91 12.91 -4.24
N GLN A 218 -5.56 14.19 -4.38
CA GLN A 218 -6.46 15.20 -4.94
C GLN A 218 -6.83 14.90 -6.39
N ASP A 219 -5.85 14.50 -7.21
CA ASP A 219 -6.06 14.12 -8.60
C ASP A 219 -6.96 12.88 -8.73
N PHE A 220 -6.73 11.85 -7.91
CA PHE A 220 -7.63 10.70 -7.84
C PHE A 220 -9.06 11.11 -7.45
N THR A 221 -9.18 11.94 -6.41
CA THR A 221 -10.49 12.41 -5.93
C THR A 221 -11.24 13.14 -7.04
N ALA A 222 -10.60 14.12 -7.67
CA ALA A 222 -11.22 14.91 -8.75
C ALA A 222 -11.63 14.04 -9.95
N TYR A 223 -10.79 13.06 -10.30
CA TYR A 223 -11.09 12.13 -11.39
C TYR A 223 -12.33 11.28 -11.08
N PHE A 224 -12.38 10.65 -9.92
CA PHE A 224 -13.50 9.78 -9.55
C PHE A 224 -14.78 10.55 -9.22
N GLU A 225 -14.69 11.77 -8.72
CA GLU A 225 -15.86 12.66 -8.57
C GLU A 225 -16.49 12.97 -9.92
N LYS A 226 -15.67 13.33 -10.92
CA LYS A 226 -16.13 13.56 -12.30
C LYS A 226 -16.77 12.30 -12.87
N LEU A 227 -16.12 11.15 -12.77
CA LEU A 227 -16.64 9.88 -13.28
C LEU A 227 -17.97 9.49 -12.60
N ALA A 228 -18.09 9.73 -11.28
CA ALA A 228 -19.33 9.48 -10.55
C ALA A 228 -20.47 10.43 -10.98
N GLU A 229 -20.16 11.69 -11.27
CA GLU A 229 -21.13 12.69 -11.76
C GLU A 229 -21.66 12.29 -13.13
N GLU A 230 -20.78 11.95 -14.07
CA GLU A 230 -21.16 11.49 -15.40
C GLU A 230 -22.08 10.26 -15.37
N ARG A 231 -21.85 9.34 -14.43
CA ARG A 231 -22.71 8.15 -14.25
C ARG A 231 -24.04 8.42 -13.59
N ARG A 232 -24.18 9.51 -12.84
CA ARG A 232 -25.48 9.91 -12.26
C ARG A 232 -26.39 10.56 -13.29
N GLN A 233 -25.79 11.10 -14.37
CA GLN A 233 -26.53 11.77 -15.44
C GLN A 233 -26.98 10.81 -16.56
N ASN A 234 -26.41 9.60 -16.60
CA ASN A 234 -26.75 8.53 -17.55
C ASN A 234 -27.48 7.38 -16.81
#